data_bd38fa0da280d5d0e185bcda04827326
#
_entry.id   bd38fa0da280d5d0e185bcda04827326
#
_cell.length_a   1.000
_cell.length_b   1.000
_cell.length_c   1.000
_cell.angle_alpha   90.00
_cell.angle_beta   90.00
_cell.angle_gamma   90.00
#
_symmetry.space_group_name_H-M   'P 1'
#
loop_
_entity.id
_entity.type
_entity.pdbx_description
1 polymer ?
#
loop_
_entity_poly.entity_id
_entity_poly.type
_entity_poly.pdbx_seq_one_letter_code
_entity_poly.pdbx_strand_id
1 'polypeptide(L)'
;GLDYIMVHATHNHEGPDTQGLWGPGFLKSGVDEGYMEQLKTAFIRSLKVAIDNLEPAEMSLALIPTNPLTPIKDKRKPIVIDDDIRAILFNRPDGSIIGSLINFGIHVELTWDKNLELTADVAGYLRRGISEGIYYDDQLIRTGLGGTTLWLTGNIGGLMTSGPVSYTHLTLPTNTVVE
;
A
#
# COMPACT_ATOMS: atom_id res chain seq x y z
N GLY A 1 -6.23 3.01 28.34
CA GLY A 1 -5.28 3.65 27.44
C GLY A 1 -4.84 2.68 26.36
N LEU A 2 -4.11 3.15 25.37
CA LEU A 2 -3.49 2.28 24.37
C LEU A 2 -2.15 1.79 24.91
N ASP A 3 -1.89 0.48 24.81
CA ASP A 3 -0.62 -0.09 25.25
C ASP A 3 0.49 0.09 24.20
N TYR A 4 0.11 0.33 22.94
CA TYR A 4 1.03 0.49 21.83
C TYR A 4 0.46 1.36 20.70
N ILE A 5 1.31 2.19 20.11
CA ILE A 5 1.02 2.97 18.91
C ILE A 5 2.19 2.81 17.94
N MET A 6 1.90 2.45 16.70
CA MET A 6 2.89 2.39 15.63
C MET A 6 2.55 3.41 14.55
N VAL A 7 3.53 4.21 14.18
CA VAL A 7 3.47 5.07 12.99
C VAL A 7 4.32 4.42 11.92
N HIS A 8 3.73 4.21 10.74
CA HIS A 8 4.38 3.55 9.62
C HIS A 8 4.34 4.42 8.38
N ALA A 9 5.47 4.51 7.67
CA ALA A 9 5.55 5.15 6.37
C ALA A 9 5.36 4.11 5.26
N THR A 10 4.54 4.43 4.28
CA THR A 10 4.28 3.55 3.13
C THR A 10 5.45 3.46 2.16
N HIS A 11 6.47 4.30 2.32
CA HIS A 11 7.61 4.43 1.42
C HIS A 11 7.19 4.85 -0.01
N ASN A 12 6.11 5.62 -0.12
CA ASN A 12 5.63 6.13 -1.39
C ASN A 12 6.60 7.16 -1.97
N HIS A 13 7.00 7.00 -3.23
CA HIS A 13 7.91 7.90 -3.94
C HIS A 13 7.17 9.03 -4.69
N GLU A 14 5.84 9.04 -4.68
CA GLU A 14 5.01 10.00 -5.40
C GLU A 14 4.26 10.96 -4.47
N GLY A 15 4.77 11.12 -3.25
CA GLY A 15 4.28 12.04 -2.25
C GLY A 15 5.21 13.23 -2.04
N PRO A 16 4.80 14.23 -1.24
CA PRO A 16 5.69 15.32 -0.83
C PRO A 16 6.91 14.81 -0.06
N ASP A 17 8.03 15.51 -0.22
CA ASP A 17 9.28 15.18 0.49
C ASP A 17 9.10 15.35 2.01
N THR A 18 9.21 14.27 2.75
CA THR A 18 9.16 14.27 4.23
C THR A 18 10.52 14.02 4.87
N GLN A 19 11.56 13.83 4.05
CA GLN A 19 12.92 13.50 4.52
C GLN A 19 13.94 14.60 4.25
N GLY A 20 13.60 15.58 3.42
CA GLY A 20 14.49 16.67 3.04
C GLY A 20 15.51 16.32 1.96
N LEU A 21 15.28 15.23 1.22
CA LEU A 21 16.21 14.73 0.20
C LEU A 21 16.03 15.41 -1.16
N TRP A 22 14.84 15.89 -1.48
CA TRP A 22 14.43 16.35 -2.81
C TRP A 22 14.17 17.87 -2.84
N GLY A 23 15.13 18.65 -2.36
CA GLY A 23 15.04 20.10 -2.34
C GLY A 23 15.46 20.75 -3.66
N PRO A 24 15.26 22.09 -3.77
CA PRO A 24 15.57 22.85 -4.98
C PRO A 24 17.08 23.02 -5.25
N GLY A 25 17.94 22.39 -4.48
CA GLY A 25 19.38 22.40 -4.67
C GLY A 25 20.12 21.61 -3.60
N PHE A 26 21.41 21.36 -3.85
CA PHE A 26 22.27 20.66 -2.90
C PHE A 26 22.28 21.39 -1.56
N LEU A 27 22.04 20.70 -0.47
CA LEU A 27 21.92 21.22 0.90
C LEU A 27 20.63 22.03 1.18
N LYS A 28 19.63 21.99 0.32
CA LYS A 28 18.33 22.59 0.60
C LYS A 28 17.29 21.48 0.76
N SER A 29 16.61 21.46 1.90
CA SER A 29 15.51 20.54 2.16
C SER A 29 14.33 20.81 1.21
N GLY A 30 13.67 19.75 0.75
CA GLY A 30 12.40 19.81 0.02
C GLY A 30 11.17 19.72 0.92
N VAL A 31 11.38 19.63 2.25
CA VAL A 31 10.26 19.52 3.20
C VAL A 31 9.44 20.79 3.22
N ASP A 32 8.14 20.64 3.05
CA ASP A 32 7.15 21.70 3.29
C ASP A 32 6.63 21.57 4.73
N GLU A 33 6.95 22.55 5.56
CA GLU A 33 6.57 22.57 6.98
C GLU A 33 5.03 22.65 7.16
N GLY A 34 4.32 23.32 6.23
CA GLY A 34 2.87 23.37 6.25
C GLY A 34 2.25 21.99 5.99
N TYR A 35 2.83 21.23 5.06
CA TYR A 35 2.43 19.85 4.82
C TYR A 35 2.71 18.96 6.04
N MET A 36 3.87 19.09 6.68
CA MET A 36 4.22 18.31 7.86
C MET A 36 3.24 18.53 9.03
N GLU A 37 2.83 19.78 9.28
CA GLU A 37 1.81 20.07 10.30
C GLU A 37 0.42 19.53 9.93
N GLN A 38 0.04 19.56 8.65
CA GLN A 38 -1.19 18.91 8.19
C GLN A 38 -1.13 17.40 8.39
N LEU A 39 -0.02 16.77 8.04
CA LEU A 39 0.21 15.33 8.21
C LEU A 39 0.09 14.92 9.69
N LYS A 40 0.75 15.64 10.58
CA LYS A 40 0.68 15.43 12.03
C LYS A 40 -0.76 15.55 12.56
N THR A 41 -1.47 16.58 12.12
CA THR A 41 -2.87 16.79 12.49
C THR A 41 -3.76 15.65 11.98
N ALA A 42 -3.53 15.18 10.75
CA ALA A 42 -4.26 14.07 10.16
C ALA A 42 -4.02 12.76 10.94
N PHE A 43 -2.79 12.48 11.35
CA PHE A 43 -2.47 11.30 12.20
C PHE A 43 -3.22 11.36 13.54
N ILE A 44 -3.17 12.48 14.24
CA ILE A 44 -3.85 12.64 15.52
C ILE A 44 -5.37 12.45 15.36
N ARG A 45 -5.93 13.03 14.30
CA ARG A 45 -7.35 12.90 14.01
C ARG A 45 -7.75 11.46 13.69
N SER A 46 -6.99 10.78 12.82
CA SER A 46 -7.30 9.39 12.44
C SER A 46 -7.22 8.45 13.64
N LEU A 47 -6.23 8.64 14.51
CA LEU A 47 -6.08 7.86 15.73
C LEU A 47 -7.27 8.08 16.69
N LYS A 48 -7.69 9.33 16.90
CA LYS A 48 -8.88 9.63 17.72
C LYS A 48 -10.13 8.96 17.17
N VAL A 49 -10.38 9.11 15.86
CA VAL A 49 -11.53 8.45 15.22
C VAL A 49 -11.48 6.93 15.38
N ALA A 50 -10.32 6.33 15.24
CA ALA A 50 -10.16 4.89 15.42
C ALA A 50 -10.46 4.45 16.87
N ILE A 51 -10.00 5.20 17.87
CA ILE A 51 -10.27 4.92 19.28
C ILE A 51 -11.76 5.06 19.60
N ASP A 52 -12.40 6.11 19.10
CA ASP A 52 -13.82 6.39 19.33
C ASP A 52 -14.75 5.35 18.68
N ASN A 53 -14.24 4.60 17.69
CA ASN A 53 -14.97 3.57 16.96
C ASN A 53 -14.47 2.15 17.26
N LEU A 54 -13.79 1.93 18.38
CA LEU A 54 -13.38 0.59 18.79
C LEU A 54 -14.61 -0.30 19.05
N GLU A 55 -14.58 -1.48 18.47
CA GLU A 55 -15.63 -2.48 18.57
C GLU A 55 -15.04 -3.89 18.73
N PRO A 56 -15.78 -4.86 19.28
CA PRO A 56 -15.34 -6.24 19.35
C PRO A 56 -15.06 -6.81 17.96
N ALA A 57 -13.93 -7.50 17.82
CA ALA A 57 -13.51 -8.08 16.57
C ALA A 57 -12.90 -9.47 16.76
N GLU A 58 -13.09 -10.32 15.74
CA GLU A 58 -12.33 -11.54 15.56
C GLU A 58 -11.18 -11.27 14.60
N MET A 59 -9.99 -11.78 14.93
CA MET A 59 -8.79 -11.60 14.12
C MET A 59 -8.44 -12.89 13.37
N SER A 60 -8.24 -12.79 12.06
CA SER A 60 -7.74 -13.87 11.22
C SER A 60 -6.43 -13.49 10.57
N LEU A 61 -5.52 -14.46 10.44
CA LEU A 61 -4.21 -14.28 9.82
C LEU A 61 -4.16 -15.09 8.51
N ALA A 62 -3.56 -14.51 7.48
CA ALA A 62 -3.30 -15.18 6.21
C ALA A 62 -1.87 -14.92 5.75
N LEU A 63 -1.25 -15.96 5.19
CA LEU A 63 0.00 -15.91 4.45
C LEU A 63 -0.29 -16.37 3.03
N ILE A 64 -0.02 -15.50 2.06
CA ILE A 64 -0.35 -15.71 0.65
C ILE A 64 0.95 -15.66 -0.15
N PRO A 65 1.52 -16.80 -0.57
CA PRO A 65 2.69 -16.81 -1.43
C PRO A 65 2.33 -16.29 -2.82
N THR A 66 3.14 -15.39 -3.37
CA THR A 66 2.91 -14.83 -4.72
C THR A 66 3.69 -15.53 -5.81
N ASN A 67 4.70 -16.36 -5.47
CA ASN A 67 5.49 -17.11 -6.43
C ASN A 67 4.62 -18.17 -7.16
N PRO A 68 4.70 -18.32 -8.51
CA PRO A 68 5.66 -17.67 -9.42
C PRO A 68 5.24 -16.30 -9.97
N LEU A 69 4.10 -15.77 -9.55
CA LEU A 69 3.52 -14.54 -10.11
C LEU A 69 3.99 -13.26 -9.40
N THR A 70 5.06 -13.35 -8.61
CA THR A 70 5.54 -12.20 -7.86
C THR A 70 5.88 -11.00 -8.76
N PRO A 71 5.37 -9.79 -8.46
CA PRO A 71 5.73 -8.58 -9.18
C PRO A 71 7.06 -7.98 -8.72
N ILE A 72 7.78 -8.65 -7.82
CA ILE A 72 8.99 -8.14 -7.17
C ILE A 72 10.24 -8.55 -7.95
N LYS A 73 11.22 -7.65 -8.03
CA LYS A 73 12.57 -7.92 -8.55
C LYS A 73 13.60 -7.50 -7.52
N ASP A 74 14.53 -8.37 -7.16
CA ASP A 74 15.72 -7.98 -6.41
C ASP A 74 16.80 -7.48 -7.37
N LYS A 75 17.25 -6.24 -7.15
CA LYS A 75 18.32 -5.61 -7.94
C LYS A 75 19.72 -6.02 -7.48
N ARG A 76 19.84 -6.73 -6.38
CA ARG A 76 21.11 -7.13 -5.76
C ARG A 76 21.39 -8.60 -6.00
N LYS A 77 22.66 -9.01 -5.78
CA LYS A 77 23.05 -10.41 -5.76
C LYS A 77 23.66 -10.75 -4.40
N PRO A 78 23.41 -11.95 -3.83
CA PRO A 78 22.47 -12.97 -4.35
C PRO A 78 21.02 -12.47 -4.34
N ILE A 79 20.19 -12.99 -5.25
CA ILE A 79 18.77 -12.65 -5.29
C ILE A 79 18.07 -13.29 -4.08
N VAL A 80 17.45 -12.44 -3.26
CA VAL A 80 16.65 -12.84 -2.09
C VAL A 80 15.35 -12.06 -2.12
N ILE A 81 14.24 -12.76 -2.28
CA ILE A 81 12.90 -12.17 -2.41
C ILE A 81 12.04 -12.65 -1.25
N ASP A 82 11.39 -11.71 -0.56
CA ASP A 82 10.29 -11.97 0.35
C ASP A 82 8.99 -11.70 -0.41
N ASP A 83 8.46 -12.72 -1.05
CA ASP A 83 7.30 -12.65 -1.94
C ASP A 83 5.98 -13.05 -1.29
N ASP A 84 5.96 -13.22 0.01
CA ASP A 84 4.76 -13.51 0.77
C ASP A 84 3.98 -12.24 1.10
N ILE A 85 2.68 -12.24 0.79
CA ILE A 85 1.75 -11.25 1.32
C ILE A 85 1.25 -11.76 2.67
N ARG A 86 1.42 -10.95 3.70
CA ARG A 86 0.88 -11.21 5.03
C ARG A 86 -0.34 -10.33 5.24
N ALA A 87 -1.43 -10.93 5.67
CA ALA A 87 -2.69 -10.22 5.89
C ALA A 87 -3.25 -10.52 7.27
N ILE A 88 -3.82 -9.49 7.88
CA ILE A 88 -4.67 -9.60 9.06
C ILE A 88 -6.04 -9.08 8.67
N LEU A 89 -7.09 -9.86 8.95
CA LEU A 89 -8.47 -9.42 8.82
C LEU A 89 -9.09 -9.27 10.21
N PHE A 90 -9.89 -8.22 10.37
CA PHE A 90 -10.69 -7.96 11.56
C PHE A 90 -12.16 -8.01 11.17
N ASN A 91 -12.87 -8.99 11.68
CA ASN A 91 -14.28 -9.25 11.40
C ASN A 91 -15.15 -8.94 12.62
N ARG A 92 -16.35 -8.45 12.37
CA ARG A 92 -17.39 -8.43 13.40
C ARG A 92 -17.91 -9.84 13.63
N PRO A 93 -18.61 -10.08 14.77
CA PRO A 93 -19.24 -11.36 15.03
C PRO A 93 -20.27 -11.80 13.97
N ASP A 94 -20.84 -10.86 13.22
CA ASP A 94 -21.74 -11.14 12.11
C ASP A 94 -21.04 -11.50 10.78
N GLY A 95 -19.70 -11.52 10.80
CA GLY A 95 -18.85 -11.83 9.64
C GLY A 95 -18.54 -10.65 8.74
N SER A 96 -19.11 -9.47 8.97
CA SER A 96 -18.76 -8.28 8.20
C SER A 96 -17.35 -7.79 8.53
N ILE A 97 -16.65 -7.21 7.53
CA ILE A 97 -15.27 -6.78 7.68
C ILE A 97 -15.21 -5.38 8.32
N ILE A 98 -14.48 -5.24 9.42
CA ILE A 98 -14.11 -3.95 10.01
C ILE A 98 -12.95 -3.36 9.21
N GLY A 99 -11.93 -4.18 8.94
CA GLY A 99 -10.75 -3.77 8.20
C GLY A 99 -9.76 -4.87 7.98
N SER A 100 -8.73 -4.53 7.22
CA SER A 100 -7.61 -5.42 6.94
C SER A 100 -6.28 -4.68 7.03
N LEU A 101 -5.24 -5.40 7.38
CA LEU A 101 -3.86 -4.92 7.37
C LEU A 101 -3.07 -5.81 6.44
N ILE A 102 -2.42 -5.22 5.44
CA ILE A 102 -1.65 -5.93 4.43
C ILE A 102 -0.19 -5.54 4.55
N ASN A 103 0.69 -6.54 4.69
CA ASN A 103 2.13 -6.35 4.67
C ASN A 103 2.73 -7.06 3.45
N PHE A 104 3.50 -6.32 2.65
CA PHE A 104 4.15 -6.86 1.46
C PHE A 104 5.47 -6.13 1.18
N GLY A 105 6.48 -6.88 0.79
CA GLY A 105 7.83 -6.40 0.55
C GLY A 105 8.04 -5.87 -0.88
N ILE A 106 7.43 -4.75 -1.22
CA ILE A 106 7.57 -4.11 -2.53
C ILE A 106 7.77 -2.61 -2.38
N HIS A 107 8.67 -2.01 -3.17
CA HIS A 107 8.79 -0.55 -3.26
C HIS A 107 7.51 0.06 -3.83
N VAL A 108 7.07 1.17 -3.24
CA VAL A 108 5.88 1.92 -3.66
C VAL A 108 6.32 2.99 -4.65
N GLU A 109 6.67 2.56 -5.88
CA GLU A 109 7.28 3.38 -6.94
C GLU A 109 6.96 2.84 -8.33
N LEU A 110 5.74 2.35 -8.57
CA LEU A 110 5.37 1.64 -9.80
C LEU A 110 5.50 2.52 -11.05
N THR A 111 5.21 3.80 -10.94
CA THR A 111 5.23 4.75 -12.05
C THR A 111 6.56 5.50 -12.20
N TRP A 112 7.47 5.39 -11.21
CA TRP A 112 8.82 5.94 -11.22
C TRP A 112 8.87 7.47 -11.45
N ASP A 113 10.02 7.93 -11.96
CA ASP A 113 10.34 9.34 -12.24
C ASP A 113 9.56 9.96 -13.40
N LYS A 114 8.77 9.18 -14.10
CA LYS A 114 7.93 9.67 -15.23
C LYS A 114 6.58 10.20 -14.78
N ASN A 115 6.14 9.83 -13.59
CA ASN A 115 4.93 10.38 -13.01
C ASN A 115 5.22 11.74 -12.37
N LEU A 116 4.45 12.76 -12.76
CA LEU A 116 4.54 14.11 -12.20
C LEU A 116 3.36 14.46 -11.28
N GLU A 117 2.52 13.49 -10.99
CA GLU A 117 1.33 13.67 -10.16
C GLU A 117 1.51 13.04 -8.79
N LEU A 118 0.85 13.60 -7.79
CA LEU A 118 0.75 13.00 -6.46
C LEU A 118 -0.19 11.81 -6.53
N THR A 119 0.32 10.63 -6.20
CA THR A 119 -0.49 9.42 -6.15
C THR A 119 -0.16 8.59 -4.92
N ALA A 120 -1.05 7.65 -4.58
CA ALA A 120 -0.79 6.66 -3.55
C ALA A 120 -0.14 5.38 -4.10
N ASP A 121 0.22 5.39 -5.39
CA ASP A 121 0.89 4.30 -6.11
C ASP A 121 0.25 2.91 -5.85
N VAL A 122 1.03 1.84 -5.94
CA VAL A 122 0.56 0.46 -5.74
C VAL A 122 -0.16 0.26 -4.40
N ALA A 123 0.27 0.93 -3.35
CA ALA A 123 -0.37 0.86 -2.04
C ALA A 123 -1.81 1.36 -2.07
N GLY A 124 -2.08 2.44 -2.80
CA GLY A 124 -3.43 2.98 -2.98
C GLY A 124 -4.33 2.09 -3.82
N TYR A 125 -3.81 1.56 -4.93
CA TYR A 125 -4.55 0.63 -5.79
C TYR A 125 -4.91 -0.66 -5.05
N LEU A 126 -3.96 -1.24 -4.32
CA LEU A 126 -4.19 -2.45 -3.54
C LEU A 126 -5.24 -2.22 -2.44
N ARG A 127 -5.13 -1.13 -1.70
CA ARG A 127 -6.10 -0.78 -0.64
C ARG A 127 -7.51 -0.65 -1.19
N ARG A 128 -7.69 0.10 -2.27
CA ARG A 128 -9.00 0.25 -2.94
C ARG A 128 -9.51 -1.08 -3.48
N GLY A 129 -8.66 -1.84 -4.16
CA GLY A 129 -9.04 -3.15 -4.69
C GLY A 129 -9.53 -4.11 -3.62
N ILE A 130 -8.93 -4.10 -2.42
CA ILE A 130 -9.36 -4.93 -1.30
C ILE A 130 -10.64 -4.40 -0.66
N SER A 131 -10.73 -3.10 -0.38
CA SER A 131 -11.89 -2.55 0.34
C SER A 131 -13.12 -2.36 -0.57
N GLU A 132 -12.95 -1.81 -1.77
CA GLU A 132 -14.04 -1.38 -2.64
C GLU A 132 -14.30 -2.35 -3.79
N GLY A 133 -13.24 -3.02 -4.26
CA GLY A 133 -13.29 -3.94 -5.38
C GLY A 133 -12.38 -3.54 -6.54
N ILE A 134 -12.26 -4.44 -7.50
CA ILE A 134 -11.45 -4.24 -8.70
C ILE A 134 -12.39 -3.89 -9.85
N TYR A 135 -12.11 -2.75 -10.48
CA TYR A 135 -12.84 -2.24 -11.63
C TYR A 135 -11.96 -2.21 -12.87
N TYR A 136 -12.55 -2.50 -14.03
CA TYR A 136 -11.93 -2.34 -15.33
C TYR A 136 -12.98 -1.74 -16.29
N ASP A 137 -12.68 -0.65 -16.95
CA ASP A 137 -13.61 0.11 -17.79
C ASP A 137 -14.96 0.38 -17.07
N ASP A 138 -14.88 0.86 -15.82
CA ASP A 138 -16.03 1.11 -14.93
C ASP A 138 -16.89 -0.12 -14.60
N GLN A 139 -16.48 -1.30 -15.03
CA GLN A 139 -17.13 -2.56 -14.69
C GLN A 139 -16.48 -3.18 -13.45
N LEU A 140 -17.30 -3.60 -12.49
CA LEU A 140 -16.83 -4.33 -11.32
C LEU A 140 -16.43 -5.76 -11.74
N ILE A 141 -15.12 -6.03 -11.71
CA ILE A 141 -14.56 -7.35 -12.01
C ILE A 141 -14.54 -8.24 -10.78
N ARG A 142 -14.25 -7.65 -9.62
CA ARG A 142 -14.20 -8.37 -8.35
C ARG A 142 -14.71 -7.49 -7.22
N THR A 143 -15.64 -8.02 -6.44
CA THR A 143 -16.17 -7.34 -5.25
C THR A 143 -15.08 -7.21 -4.19
N GLY A 144 -14.99 -6.06 -3.54
CA GLY A 144 -14.12 -5.85 -2.40
C GLY A 144 -14.62 -6.54 -1.14
N LEU A 145 -13.76 -6.64 -0.16
CA LEU A 145 -14.08 -7.22 1.15
C LEU A 145 -14.86 -6.26 2.05
N GLY A 146 -14.85 -4.97 1.73
CA GLY A 146 -15.36 -3.92 2.61
C GLY A 146 -14.35 -3.50 3.67
N GLY A 147 -14.80 -2.62 4.58
CA GLY A 147 -13.98 -2.11 5.67
C GLY A 147 -12.82 -1.22 5.22
N THR A 148 -11.91 -0.94 6.14
CA THR A 148 -10.72 -0.10 5.89
C THR A 148 -9.49 -0.98 5.71
N THR A 149 -8.77 -0.81 4.61
CA THR A 149 -7.51 -1.52 4.36
C THR A 149 -6.31 -0.62 4.70
N LEU A 150 -5.40 -1.10 5.54
CA LEU A 150 -4.12 -0.49 5.85
C LEU A 150 -3.00 -1.22 5.08
N TRP A 151 -2.08 -0.43 4.54
CA TRP A 151 -0.86 -0.93 3.92
C TRP A 151 0.33 -0.78 4.85
N LEU A 152 1.10 -1.85 5.03
CA LEU A 152 2.39 -1.85 5.68
C LEU A 152 3.45 -2.33 4.69
N THR A 153 4.37 -1.47 4.34
CA THR A 153 5.53 -1.84 3.53
C THR A 153 6.39 -2.83 4.31
N GLY A 154 6.68 -3.95 3.71
CA GLY A 154 7.50 -5.01 4.29
C GLY A 154 8.99 -4.79 4.06
N ASN A 155 9.72 -5.88 3.85
CA ASN A 155 11.15 -5.87 3.56
C ASN A 155 11.36 -5.34 2.13
N ILE A 156 11.78 -4.08 2.00
CA ILE A 156 11.98 -3.49 0.67
C ILE A 156 13.43 -3.56 0.20
N GLY A 157 14.40 -3.05 0.96
CA GLY A 157 15.82 -3.11 0.61
C GLY A 157 16.09 -2.91 -0.89
N GLY A 158 16.46 -3.97 -1.58
CA GLY A 158 16.62 -4.02 -3.04
C GLY A 158 15.40 -4.56 -3.80
N LEU A 159 14.28 -4.81 -3.11
CA LEU A 159 13.06 -5.37 -3.69
C LEU A 159 12.25 -4.28 -4.38
N MET A 160 12.46 -4.15 -5.67
CA MET A 160 11.84 -3.14 -6.51
C MET A 160 10.55 -3.69 -7.13
N THR A 161 9.68 -2.80 -7.58
CA THR A 161 8.59 -3.16 -8.48
C THR A 161 9.13 -3.69 -9.81
N SER A 162 8.27 -4.31 -10.61
CA SER A 162 8.61 -4.76 -11.96
C SER A 162 9.12 -3.62 -12.88
N GLY A 163 9.02 -2.38 -12.44
CA GLY A 163 9.31 -1.15 -13.18
C GLY A 163 8.11 -0.73 -14.03
N PRO A 164 8.10 0.50 -14.55
CA PRO A 164 7.02 0.95 -15.40
C PRO A 164 6.94 0.01 -16.60
N VAL A 165 5.82 -0.68 -16.70
CA VAL A 165 5.46 -1.34 -17.95
C VAL A 165 5.29 -0.20 -18.94
N SER A 166 6.03 -0.24 -20.01
CA SER A 166 5.82 0.68 -21.12
C SER A 166 4.41 0.40 -21.65
N TYR A 167 3.46 1.25 -21.31
CA TYR A 167 2.02 1.09 -21.61
C TYR A 167 1.68 1.16 -23.10
N THR A 168 2.61 0.95 -23.99
CA THR A 168 2.33 0.94 -25.42
C THR A 168 1.40 -0.20 -25.85
N HIS A 169 1.24 -1.26 -25.08
CA HIS A 169 0.32 -2.37 -25.38
C HIS A 169 -0.02 -3.18 -24.11
N LEU A 170 -0.76 -2.63 -23.15
CA LEU A 170 -1.51 -3.45 -22.22
C LEU A 170 -2.88 -3.80 -22.82
N THR A 171 -2.87 -4.63 -23.82
CA THR A 171 -3.95 -5.59 -23.96
C THR A 171 -3.68 -6.64 -22.87
N LEU A 172 -4.34 -6.50 -21.73
CA LEU A 172 -4.45 -7.63 -20.80
C LEU A 172 -4.97 -8.82 -21.62
N PRO A 173 -4.34 -10.00 -21.51
CA PRO A 173 -4.90 -11.18 -22.12
C PRO A 173 -6.31 -11.35 -21.57
N THR A 174 -7.28 -11.21 -22.45
CA THR A 174 -8.71 -11.27 -22.15
C THR A 174 -9.19 -12.66 -21.72
N ASN A 175 -8.28 -13.62 -21.53
CA ASN A 175 -8.61 -15.00 -21.21
C ASN A 175 -7.58 -15.63 -20.27
N THR A 176 -7.55 -15.20 -19.01
CA THR A 176 -7.05 -16.07 -17.95
C THR A 176 -8.12 -16.12 -16.87
N VAL A 177 -9.11 -16.94 -17.08
CA VAL A 177 -9.94 -17.50 -16.01
C VAL A 177 -9.00 -18.40 -15.24
N VAL A 178 -8.62 -18.02 -14.04
CA VAL A 178 -8.01 -18.92 -13.07
C VAL A 178 -9.19 -19.53 -12.31
N GLU A 179 -9.51 -20.78 -12.61
CA GLU A 179 -10.42 -21.62 -11.81
C GLU A 179 -9.82 -21.87 -10.43
#